data_ae012c46802ca7cdfe12921bca45c78e
#
_entry.id   ae012c46802ca7cdfe12921bca45c78e
#
_cell.length_a   1.000
_cell.length_b   1.000
_cell.length_c   1.000
_cell.angle_alpha   90.00
_cell.angle_beta   90.00
_cell.angle_gamma   90.00
#
_symmetry.space_group_name_H-M   'P 1'
#
loop_
_entity.id
_entity.type
_entity.pdbx_description
1 polymer ?
#
loop_
_entity_poly.entity_id
_entity_poly.type
_entity_poly.pdbx_seq_one_letter_code
_entity_poly.pdbx_strand_id
1 'polypeptide(L)'
;MTYKKANVPTVHFPAFLEQMPLVNGKTFVMTGTTSGTGKVAARTIAQKGGRLIMLNRASERSKKIQDEFNQEFTDGRVSTIECDLQSFTSVTAACAQLEKVCIETGIYALINNAGIMAMPDGATEDGFDTQMQTNHLSHFLLTKEVFGLLQKAAAFYGEARIVNHSSIARLGVKRLEAKYLERRGGQLGGNGASMFFGGARWTRYSQTKLANAAFTAALHHKLRASNSDIKALVAHPGLANTELQVTTDKVGGMGGTLGTFGMGLMARWSSQSEEDGALGILSCAALSDVKCGTFYGPGMGMMAGKGEANPYPLEPLYDNPETRELLWEKSCEAIGKDFQI
;
A
#
# COMPACT_ATOMS: atom_id res chain seq x y z
N MET A 1 -24.92 -10.32 -12.17
CA MET A 1 -24.97 -9.80 -10.79
C MET A 1 -23.73 -8.98 -10.55
N THR A 2 -23.85 -7.80 -9.92
CA THR A 2 -22.71 -6.98 -9.54
C THR A 2 -22.40 -7.24 -8.07
N TYR A 3 -21.13 -7.34 -7.71
CA TYR A 3 -20.70 -7.44 -6.32
C TYR A 3 -21.22 -6.25 -5.50
N LYS A 4 -21.90 -6.54 -4.41
CA LYS A 4 -22.32 -5.52 -3.45
C LYS A 4 -21.48 -5.68 -2.17
N LYS A 5 -20.95 -4.56 -1.71
CA LYS A 5 -20.21 -4.49 -0.46
C LYS A 5 -21.11 -4.99 0.69
N ALA A 6 -20.64 -6.01 1.43
CA ALA A 6 -21.36 -6.52 2.58
C ALA A 6 -21.28 -5.51 3.75
N ASN A 7 -22.32 -5.44 4.56
CA ASN A 7 -22.22 -4.73 5.85
C ASN A 7 -21.50 -5.64 6.84
N VAL A 8 -20.27 -5.29 7.21
CA VAL A 8 -19.43 -6.05 8.14
C VAL A 8 -19.20 -5.19 9.38
N PRO A 9 -19.45 -5.69 10.59
CA PRO A 9 -19.27 -4.92 11.81
C PRO A 9 -17.80 -4.58 12.05
N THR A 10 -17.56 -3.40 12.59
CA THR A 10 -16.26 -2.95 13.10
C THR A 10 -16.12 -3.46 14.53
N VAL A 11 -15.07 -4.21 14.82
CA VAL A 11 -14.88 -4.91 16.10
C VAL A 11 -13.68 -4.40 16.88
N HIS A 12 -12.52 -4.29 16.23
CA HIS A 12 -11.24 -4.02 16.90
C HIS A 12 -10.83 -2.55 16.85
N PHE A 13 -11.29 -1.81 15.84
CA PHE A 13 -10.89 -0.43 15.60
C PHE A 13 -11.18 0.53 16.77
N PRO A 14 -12.34 0.47 17.49
CA PRO A 14 -12.59 1.38 18.61
C PRO A 14 -11.52 1.27 19.71
N ALA A 15 -11.22 0.06 20.16
CA ALA A 15 -10.20 -0.18 21.19
C ALA A 15 -8.79 0.23 20.72
N PHE A 16 -8.46 -0.01 19.45
CA PHE A 16 -7.20 0.43 18.85
C PHE A 16 -7.10 1.97 18.84
N LEU A 17 -8.18 2.65 18.49
CA LEU A 17 -8.21 4.12 18.42
C LEU A 17 -7.94 4.77 19.79
N GLU A 18 -8.42 4.17 20.88
CA GLU A 18 -8.12 4.61 22.25
C GLU A 18 -6.63 4.51 22.58
N GLN A 19 -5.97 3.45 22.11
CA GLN A 19 -4.56 3.18 22.39
C GLN A 19 -3.60 3.91 21.43
N MET A 20 -4.09 4.31 20.26
CA MET A 20 -3.26 4.99 19.26
C MET A 20 -2.78 6.35 19.79
N PRO A 21 -1.45 6.61 19.84
CA PRO A 21 -0.92 7.86 20.35
C PRO A 21 -1.30 9.04 19.45
N LEU A 22 -1.25 10.24 20.04
CA LEU A 22 -1.28 11.48 19.26
C LEU A 22 0.00 11.59 18.43
N VAL A 23 -0.15 12.11 17.21
CA VAL A 23 0.96 12.25 16.25
C VAL A 23 1.15 13.70 15.81
N ASN A 24 0.87 14.64 16.72
CA ASN A 24 0.98 16.08 16.49
C ASN A 24 2.36 16.47 15.93
N GLY A 25 2.37 17.39 14.98
CA GLY A 25 3.59 17.92 14.38
C GLY A 25 4.28 16.99 13.37
N LYS A 26 3.87 15.73 13.28
CA LYS A 26 4.44 14.75 12.33
C LYS A 26 3.74 14.82 10.98
N THR A 27 4.52 14.75 9.90
CA THR A 27 4.01 14.77 8.53
C THR A 27 3.89 13.35 7.99
N PHE A 28 2.69 13.00 7.50
CA PHE A 28 2.37 11.73 6.87
C PHE A 28 2.05 11.97 5.39
N VAL A 29 2.68 11.20 4.52
CA VAL A 29 2.40 11.18 3.08
C VAL A 29 1.80 9.83 2.74
N MET A 30 0.61 9.81 2.11
CA MET A 30 -0.11 8.56 1.88
C MET A 30 -0.74 8.51 0.50
N THR A 31 -0.54 7.42 -0.22
CA THR A 31 -1.20 7.13 -1.50
C THR A 31 -2.52 6.40 -1.30
N GLY A 32 -3.51 6.63 -2.20
CA GLY A 32 -4.74 5.83 -2.24
C GLY A 32 -5.70 6.08 -1.08
N THR A 33 -5.94 7.34 -0.74
CA THR A 33 -6.77 7.77 0.40
C THR A 33 -8.25 8.01 0.07
N THR A 34 -8.69 7.71 -1.16
CA THR A 34 -10.03 8.07 -1.64
C THR A 34 -11.13 7.08 -1.23
N SER A 35 -10.80 5.93 -0.71
CA SER A 35 -11.76 4.90 -0.28
C SER A 35 -11.11 3.81 0.59
N GLY A 36 -11.93 2.95 1.18
CA GLY A 36 -11.48 1.75 1.88
C GLY A 36 -10.59 2.03 3.08
N THR A 37 -9.72 1.08 3.36
CA THR A 37 -8.75 1.15 4.48
C THR A 37 -7.86 2.40 4.41
N GLY A 38 -7.54 2.86 3.19
CA GLY A 38 -6.73 4.07 2.99
C GLY A 38 -7.45 5.34 3.43
N LYS A 39 -8.75 5.49 3.14
CA LYS A 39 -9.55 6.62 3.62
C LYS A 39 -9.68 6.63 5.14
N VAL A 40 -9.90 5.45 5.74
CA VAL A 40 -9.99 5.30 7.20
C VAL A 40 -8.66 5.68 7.85
N ALA A 41 -7.55 5.11 7.37
CA ALA A 41 -6.22 5.41 7.92
C ALA A 41 -5.86 6.90 7.80
N ALA A 42 -6.13 7.52 6.65
CA ALA A 42 -5.91 8.93 6.40
C ALA A 42 -6.67 9.82 7.39
N ARG A 43 -7.99 9.57 7.55
CA ARG A 43 -8.84 10.29 8.51
C ARG A 43 -8.34 10.13 9.94
N THR A 44 -8.00 8.91 10.34
CA THR A 44 -7.53 8.60 11.70
C THR A 44 -6.21 9.32 12.02
N ILE A 45 -5.27 9.35 11.08
CA ILE A 45 -4.01 10.09 11.24
C ILE A 45 -4.28 11.59 11.46
N ALA A 46 -5.16 12.18 10.65
CA ALA A 46 -5.52 13.59 10.80
C ALA A 46 -6.26 13.86 12.13
N GLN A 47 -7.18 12.99 12.56
CA GLN A 47 -7.87 13.08 13.87
C GLN A 47 -6.91 12.98 15.05
N LYS A 48 -5.82 12.21 14.91
CA LYS A 48 -4.76 12.10 15.92
C LYS A 48 -3.73 13.23 15.86
N GLY A 49 -3.97 14.27 15.05
CA GLY A 49 -3.15 15.49 15.01
C GLY A 49 -2.04 15.50 13.96
N GLY A 50 -1.93 14.47 13.13
CA GLY A 50 -0.92 14.40 12.07
C GLY A 50 -1.21 15.39 10.92
N ARG A 51 -0.16 15.99 10.37
CA ARG A 51 -0.24 16.66 9.08
C ARG A 51 -0.27 15.62 7.98
N LEU A 52 -1.34 15.58 7.18
CA LEU A 52 -1.57 14.58 6.15
C LEU A 52 -1.46 15.18 4.75
N ILE A 53 -0.61 14.61 3.92
CA ILE A 53 -0.53 14.91 2.49
C ILE A 53 -1.00 13.66 1.73
N MET A 54 -2.15 13.78 1.09
CA MET A 54 -2.75 12.72 0.29
C MET A 54 -2.19 12.75 -1.13
N LEU A 55 -1.65 11.63 -1.60
CA LEU A 55 -1.24 11.46 -3.00
C LEU A 55 -2.32 10.70 -3.74
N ASN A 56 -3.09 11.39 -4.57
CA ASN A 56 -4.19 10.84 -5.34
C ASN A 56 -4.11 11.31 -6.80
N ARG A 57 -4.55 10.47 -7.74
CA ARG A 57 -4.73 10.91 -9.12
C ARG A 57 -5.86 11.93 -9.22
N ALA A 58 -5.80 12.84 -10.18
CA ALA A 58 -6.88 13.77 -10.48
C ALA A 58 -8.18 13.02 -10.79
N SER A 59 -9.22 13.26 -10.01
CA SER A 59 -10.55 12.65 -10.15
C SER A 59 -11.57 13.36 -9.28
N GLU A 60 -12.86 13.29 -9.67
CA GLU A 60 -13.97 13.77 -8.84
C GLU A 60 -13.98 13.12 -7.44
N ARG A 61 -13.57 11.86 -7.35
CA ARG A 61 -13.45 11.16 -6.06
C ARG A 61 -12.37 11.79 -5.18
N SER A 62 -11.22 12.14 -5.75
CA SER A 62 -10.13 12.82 -5.02
C SER A 62 -10.57 14.18 -4.52
N LYS A 63 -11.22 14.98 -5.40
CA LYS A 63 -11.78 16.28 -5.04
C LYS A 63 -12.80 16.17 -3.90
N LYS A 64 -13.76 15.24 -4.03
CA LYS A 64 -14.77 15.01 -2.97
C LYS A 64 -14.13 14.67 -1.61
N ILE A 65 -13.09 13.84 -1.59
CA ILE A 65 -12.39 13.51 -0.34
C ILE A 65 -11.63 14.70 0.21
N GLN A 66 -10.99 15.51 -0.63
CA GLN A 66 -10.33 16.74 -0.19
C GLN A 66 -11.35 17.71 0.43
N ASP A 67 -12.50 17.90 -0.21
CA ASP A 67 -13.55 18.78 0.30
C ASP A 67 -14.12 18.26 1.63
N GLU A 68 -14.37 16.95 1.74
CA GLU A 68 -14.82 16.28 2.97
C GLU A 68 -13.81 16.50 4.13
N PHE A 69 -12.53 16.32 3.85
CA PHE A 69 -11.49 16.47 4.86
C PHE A 69 -11.25 17.94 5.24
N ASN A 70 -11.35 18.87 4.29
CA ASN A 70 -11.27 20.30 4.58
C ASN A 70 -12.41 20.80 5.48
N GLN A 71 -13.60 20.19 5.36
CA GLN A 71 -14.73 20.49 6.26
C GLN A 71 -14.52 19.91 7.66
N GLU A 72 -13.91 18.73 7.77
CA GLU A 72 -13.64 18.05 9.05
C GLU A 72 -12.40 18.66 9.76
N PHE A 73 -11.35 19.04 9.01
CA PHE A 73 -10.07 19.54 9.53
C PHE A 73 -9.81 20.97 9.02
N THR A 74 -10.36 21.95 9.71
CA THR A 74 -10.34 23.38 9.29
C THR A 74 -9.01 24.10 9.52
N ASP A 75 -8.06 23.47 10.19
CA ASP A 75 -6.74 24.03 10.51
C ASP A 75 -5.68 23.83 9.40
N GLY A 76 -6.09 23.32 8.25
CA GLY A 76 -5.21 23.14 7.10
C GLY A 76 -4.21 21.99 7.19
N ARG A 77 -4.37 21.09 8.19
CA ARG A 77 -3.47 19.93 8.37
C ARG A 77 -3.58 18.89 7.27
N VAL A 78 -4.62 18.91 6.44
CA VAL A 78 -4.82 17.95 5.33
C VAL A 78 -4.72 18.66 3.99
N SER A 79 -3.93 18.10 3.09
CA SER A 79 -3.77 18.59 1.71
C SER A 79 -3.66 17.43 0.73
N THR A 80 -3.87 17.72 -0.56
CA THR A 80 -3.70 16.74 -1.64
C THR A 80 -2.67 17.25 -2.64
N ILE A 81 -1.79 16.35 -3.08
CA ILE A 81 -0.92 16.53 -4.23
C ILE A 81 -1.34 15.51 -5.28
N GLU A 82 -1.50 15.95 -6.52
CA GLU A 82 -1.81 15.06 -7.62
C GLU A 82 -0.67 14.09 -7.89
N CYS A 83 -0.99 12.79 -7.94
CA CYS A 83 -0.03 11.73 -8.22
C CYS A 83 -0.74 10.54 -8.87
N ASP A 84 -0.48 10.31 -10.15
CA ASP A 84 -0.92 9.10 -10.85
C ASP A 84 0.21 8.07 -10.83
N LEU A 85 -0.02 6.98 -10.11
CA LEU A 85 0.95 5.87 -10.01
C LEU A 85 1.07 5.05 -11.30
N GLN A 86 0.32 5.36 -12.35
CA GLN A 86 0.49 4.79 -13.69
C GLN A 86 1.43 5.60 -14.57
N SER A 87 2.05 6.67 -14.03
CA SER A 87 2.98 7.55 -14.74
C SER A 87 4.16 7.93 -13.83
N PHE A 88 5.36 7.51 -14.19
CA PHE A 88 6.58 7.90 -13.47
C PHE A 88 6.82 9.40 -13.53
N THR A 89 6.40 10.05 -14.62
CA THR A 89 6.44 11.51 -14.75
C THR A 89 5.56 12.18 -13.69
N SER A 90 4.34 11.69 -13.50
CA SER A 90 3.42 12.19 -12.45
C SER A 90 3.97 11.98 -11.05
N VAL A 91 4.54 10.80 -10.77
CA VAL A 91 5.19 10.50 -9.48
C VAL A 91 6.34 11.47 -9.21
N THR A 92 7.21 11.69 -10.20
CA THR A 92 8.35 12.62 -10.07
C THR A 92 7.88 14.07 -9.82
N ALA A 93 6.84 14.51 -10.52
CA ALA A 93 6.24 15.82 -10.29
C ALA A 93 5.64 15.98 -8.88
N ALA A 94 4.99 14.94 -8.37
CA ALA A 94 4.49 14.91 -6.99
C ALA A 94 5.64 14.98 -5.96
N CYS A 95 6.75 14.26 -6.19
CA CYS A 95 7.92 14.31 -5.33
C CYS A 95 8.55 15.72 -5.29
N ALA A 96 8.63 16.41 -6.42
CA ALA A 96 9.13 17.80 -6.47
C ALA A 96 8.23 18.78 -5.68
N GLN A 97 6.93 18.50 -5.55
CA GLN A 97 6.05 19.27 -4.68
C GLN A 97 6.25 18.90 -3.20
N LEU A 98 6.43 17.60 -2.89
CA LEU A 98 6.72 17.15 -1.53
C LEU A 98 8.01 17.75 -1.00
N GLU A 99 9.07 17.86 -1.80
CA GLU A 99 10.33 18.53 -1.44
C GLU A 99 10.10 19.96 -0.97
N LYS A 100 9.21 20.70 -1.63
CA LYS A 100 8.91 22.10 -1.26
C LYS A 100 8.12 22.19 0.04
N VAL A 101 7.09 21.35 0.21
CA VAL A 101 6.15 21.46 1.33
C VAL A 101 6.57 20.71 2.60
N CYS A 102 7.56 19.80 2.49
CA CYS A 102 8.09 19.03 3.61
C CYS A 102 9.54 19.41 3.97
N ILE A 103 10.05 20.52 3.41
CA ILE A 103 11.46 20.92 3.53
C ILE A 103 11.91 21.14 4.99
N GLU A 104 11.04 21.54 5.89
CA GLU A 104 11.40 21.89 7.26
C GLU A 104 11.65 20.67 8.14
N THR A 105 10.68 19.79 8.30
CA THR A 105 10.70 18.64 9.24
C THR A 105 10.78 17.29 8.54
N GLY A 106 10.72 17.26 7.21
CA GLY A 106 10.72 16.03 6.42
C GLY A 106 9.37 15.28 6.47
N ILE A 107 9.42 14.01 6.10
CA ILE A 107 8.28 13.07 6.08
C ILE A 107 8.50 12.04 7.19
N TYR A 108 7.66 12.09 8.24
CA TYR A 108 7.71 11.13 9.34
C TYR A 108 7.30 9.73 8.89
N ALA A 109 6.22 9.61 8.10
CA ALA A 109 5.80 8.34 7.55
C ALA A 109 5.35 8.47 6.09
N LEU A 110 5.98 7.69 5.21
CA LEU A 110 5.53 7.45 3.85
C LEU A 110 4.72 6.17 3.82
N ILE A 111 3.45 6.25 3.41
CA ILE A 111 2.51 5.13 3.41
C ILE A 111 2.14 4.79 1.95
N ASN A 112 2.80 3.78 1.42
CA ASN A 112 2.60 3.22 0.08
C ASN A 112 1.39 2.26 0.10
N ASN A 113 0.18 2.84 0.14
CA ASN A 113 -1.06 2.10 0.34
C ASN A 113 -1.84 1.84 -0.94
N ALA A 114 -1.81 2.73 -1.92
CA ALA A 114 -2.59 2.60 -3.15
C ALA A 114 -2.37 1.25 -3.85
N GLY A 115 -3.41 0.76 -4.52
CA GLY A 115 -3.29 -0.44 -5.31
C GLY A 115 -4.53 -0.74 -6.13
N ILE A 116 -4.35 -1.52 -7.17
CA ILE A 116 -5.37 -2.08 -8.03
C ILE A 116 -5.26 -3.60 -8.04
N MET A 117 -6.35 -4.30 -8.33
CA MET A 117 -6.46 -5.75 -8.14
C MET A 117 -7.12 -6.42 -9.33
N ALA A 118 -6.54 -7.51 -9.80
CA ALA A 118 -7.06 -8.39 -10.85
C ALA A 118 -7.51 -7.64 -12.12
N MET A 119 -6.75 -6.62 -12.51
CA MET A 119 -7.00 -5.80 -13.70
C MET A 119 -6.76 -6.58 -15.00
N PRO A 120 -7.37 -6.18 -16.12
CA PRO A 120 -7.02 -6.68 -17.44
C PRO A 120 -5.53 -6.60 -17.72
N ASP A 121 -5.05 -7.50 -18.59
CA ASP A 121 -3.67 -7.46 -19.07
C ASP A 121 -3.47 -6.21 -19.95
N GLY A 122 -2.55 -5.38 -19.53
CA GLY A 122 -2.26 -4.11 -20.18
C GLY A 122 -1.05 -3.44 -19.59
N ALA A 123 -0.52 -2.48 -20.31
CA ALA A 123 0.63 -1.68 -19.90
C ALA A 123 0.24 -0.23 -19.61
N THR A 124 1.02 0.41 -18.77
CA THR A 124 1.03 1.85 -18.56
C THR A 124 1.74 2.55 -19.74
N GLU A 125 1.73 3.88 -19.74
CA GLU A 125 2.51 4.67 -20.70
C GLU A 125 4.02 4.42 -20.59
N ASP A 126 4.50 4.08 -19.40
CA ASP A 126 5.90 3.72 -19.17
C ASP A 126 6.24 2.29 -19.67
N GLY A 127 5.25 1.51 -20.12
CA GLY A 127 5.41 0.20 -20.74
C GLY A 127 5.50 -0.98 -19.76
N PHE A 128 5.16 -0.82 -18.49
CA PHE A 128 5.11 -1.87 -17.47
C PHE A 128 3.69 -2.40 -17.27
N ASP A 129 3.57 -3.61 -16.71
CA ASP A 129 2.26 -4.12 -16.28
C ASP A 129 1.55 -3.11 -15.39
N THR A 130 0.29 -2.81 -15.72
CA THR A 130 -0.48 -1.77 -15.03
C THR A 130 -0.59 -2.02 -13.52
N GLN A 131 -0.70 -3.28 -13.09
CA GLN A 131 -0.76 -3.61 -11.67
C GLN A 131 0.62 -3.51 -11.00
N MET A 132 1.68 -3.96 -11.67
CA MET A 132 3.03 -3.92 -11.11
C MET A 132 3.52 -2.47 -10.98
N GLN A 133 3.29 -1.63 -11.98
CA GLN A 133 3.66 -0.22 -11.88
C GLN A 133 2.88 0.48 -10.79
N THR A 134 1.55 0.38 -10.79
CA THR A 134 0.70 1.05 -9.80
C THR A 134 1.00 0.61 -8.37
N ASN A 135 1.15 -0.70 -8.15
CA ASN A 135 1.22 -1.25 -6.79
C ASN A 135 2.64 -1.24 -6.22
N HIS A 136 3.67 -1.30 -7.08
CA HIS A 136 5.06 -1.45 -6.63
C HIS A 136 6.04 -0.44 -7.25
N LEU A 137 6.25 -0.43 -8.57
CA LEU A 137 7.35 0.33 -9.17
C LEU A 137 7.23 1.84 -8.92
N SER A 138 6.03 2.39 -8.98
CA SER A 138 5.79 3.80 -8.67
C SER A 138 5.97 4.12 -7.18
N HIS A 139 5.66 3.19 -6.28
CA HIS A 139 5.96 3.35 -4.86
C HIS A 139 7.46 3.21 -4.56
N PHE A 140 8.17 2.36 -5.30
CA PHE A 140 9.62 2.29 -5.24
C PHE A 140 10.27 3.62 -5.68
N LEU A 141 9.83 4.17 -6.83
CA LEU A 141 10.27 5.49 -7.31
C LEU A 141 9.95 6.59 -6.28
N LEU A 142 8.69 6.65 -5.81
CA LEU A 142 8.27 7.63 -4.80
C LEU A 142 9.16 7.55 -3.56
N THR A 143 9.39 6.35 -3.02
CA THR A 143 10.23 6.15 -1.84
C THR A 143 11.66 6.63 -2.08
N LYS A 144 12.24 6.30 -3.23
CA LYS A 144 13.59 6.75 -3.63
C LYS A 144 13.68 8.26 -3.71
N GLU A 145 12.73 8.91 -4.40
CA GLU A 145 12.77 10.37 -4.63
C GLU A 145 12.61 11.15 -3.32
N VAL A 146 11.79 10.69 -2.37
CA VAL A 146 11.58 11.38 -1.10
C VAL A 146 12.46 10.85 0.05
N PHE A 147 13.44 10.00 -0.25
CA PHE A 147 14.26 9.36 0.78
C PHE A 147 15.02 10.38 1.65
N GLY A 148 15.51 11.46 1.05
CA GLY A 148 16.14 12.58 1.79
C GLY A 148 15.20 13.25 2.79
N LEU A 149 13.89 13.34 2.49
CA LEU A 149 12.90 13.87 3.42
C LEU A 149 12.60 12.88 4.57
N LEU A 150 12.70 11.57 4.34
CA LEU A 150 12.63 10.55 5.39
C LEU A 150 13.86 10.61 6.31
N GLN A 151 15.06 10.75 5.74
CA GLN A 151 16.30 10.93 6.53
C GLN A 151 16.23 12.20 7.38
N LYS A 152 15.71 13.30 6.83
CA LYS A 152 15.52 14.54 7.57
C LYS A 152 14.56 14.36 8.75
N ALA A 153 13.43 13.68 8.54
CA ALA A 153 12.49 13.39 9.62
C ALA A 153 13.09 12.43 10.66
N ALA A 154 13.87 11.44 10.25
CA ALA A 154 14.57 10.55 11.17
C ALA A 154 15.55 11.33 12.06
N ALA A 155 16.32 12.26 11.49
CA ALA A 155 17.21 13.14 12.28
C ALA A 155 16.44 14.08 13.21
N PHE A 156 15.24 14.53 12.83
CA PHE A 156 14.44 15.49 13.61
C PHE A 156 13.63 14.83 14.73
N TYR A 157 13.01 13.65 14.44
CA TYR A 157 12.11 12.95 15.37
C TYR A 157 12.74 11.73 16.06
N GLY A 158 13.99 11.34 15.69
CA GLY A 158 14.64 10.11 16.13
C GLY A 158 14.17 8.86 15.37
N GLU A 159 13.20 8.99 14.47
CA GLU A 159 12.76 7.93 13.57
C GLU A 159 11.96 8.50 12.38
N ALA A 160 11.93 7.74 11.28
CA ALA A 160 10.95 7.89 10.21
C ALA A 160 10.49 6.51 9.74
N ARG A 161 9.41 6.45 8.95
CA ARG A 161 8.78 5.17 8.61
C ARG A 161 8.44 5.09 7.11
N ILE A 162 8.69 3.93 6.53
CA ILE A 162 8.20 3.52 5.21
C ILE A 162 7.25 2.36 5.44
N VAL A 163 5.97 2.54 5.11
CA VAL A 163 4.92 1.54 5.30
C VAL A 163 4.44 1.07 3.94
N ASN A 164 4.68 -0.20 3.62
CA ASN A 164 4.21 -0.82 2.38
C ASN A 164 2.95 -1.65 2.62
N HIS A 165 1.94 -1.51 1.75
CA HIS A 165 0.69 -2.24 1.89
C HIS A 165 0.69 -3.48 0.99
N SER A 166 0.88 -4.66 1.59
CA SER A 166 0.81 -5.96 0.93
C SER A 166 -0.61 -6.57 1.04
N SER A 167 -0.74 -7.87 0.85
CA SER A 167 -1.99 -8.64 0.93
C SER A 167 -1.69 -10.11 1.18
N ILE A 168 -2.68 -10.85 1.68
CA ILE A 168 -2.67 -12.32 1.69
C ILE A 168 -2.40 -12.89 0.28
N ALA A 169 -2.82 -12.20 -0.77
CA ALA A 169 -2.57 -12.59 -2.15
C ALA A 169 -1.09 -12.82 -2.49
N ARG A 170 -0.12 -12.27 -1.70
CA ARG A 170 1.30 -12.59 -1.86
C ARG A 170 1.60 -14.08 -1.77
N LEU A 171 0.80 -14.83 -1.04
CA LEU A 171 0.92 -16.29 -0.87
C LEU A 171 0.38 -17.08 -2.07
N GLY A 172 -0.26 -16.43 -3.02
CA GLY A 172 -0.79 -17.05 -4.25
C GLY A 172 0.28 -17.41 -5.29
N VAL A 173 1.54 -17.04 -5.04
CA VAL A 173 2.69 -17.35 -5.91
C VAL A 173 3.85 -17.89 -5.09
N LYS A 174 4.70 -18.74 -5.71
CA LYS A 174 5.79 -19.43 -5.02
C LYS A 174 7.09 -18.63 -4.97
N ARG A 175 7.24 -17.63 -5.84
CA ARG A 175 8.43 -16.78 -5.95
C ARG A 175 8.09 -15.49 -6.71
N LEU A 176 8.92 -14.49 -6.53
CA LEU A 176 8.94 -13.30 -7.38
C LEU A 176 9.59 -13.63 -8.71
N GLU A 177 8.96 -13.23 -9.81
CA GLU A 177 9.48 -13.47 -11.15
C GLU A 177 9.85 -12.16 -11.86
N ALA A 178 11.07 -12.05 -12.35
CA ALA A 178 11.64 -10.87 -13.01
C ALA A 178 10.72 -10.29 -14.12
N LYS A 179 10.10 -11.20 -14.92
CA LYS A 179 9.25 -10.78 -16.05
C LYS A 179 8.12 -9.82 -15.69
N TYR A 180 7.65 -9.82 -14.42
CA TYR A 180 6.59 -8.90 -13.98
C TYR A 180 7.13 -7.50 -13.64
N LEU A 181 8.43 -7.38 -13.41
CA LEU A 181 9.14 -6.12 -13.15
C LEU A 181 9.77 -5.52 -14.43
N GLU A 182 9.69 -6.23 -15.55
CA GLU A 182 10.29 -5.81 -16.82
C GLU A 182 9.32 -5.01 -17.70
N ARG A 183 9.87 -4.14 -18.54
CA ARG A 183 9.13 -3.36 -19.52
C ARG A 183 8.71 -4.23 -20.71
N ARG A 184 7.53 -4.80 -20.65
CA ARG A 184 7.02 -5.76 -21.66
C ARG A 184 5.79 -5.29 -22.44
N GLY A 185 5.25 -4.12 -22.14
CA GLY A 185 4.07 -3.62 -22.81
C GLY A 185 2.80 -4.43 -22.53
N GLY A 186 2.65 -5.05 -21.36
CA GLY A 186 1.62 -6.03 -21.05
C GLY A 186 2.02 -7.44 -21.48
N GLN A 187 1.04 -8.26 -21.97
CA GLN A 187 1.25 -9.63 -22.47
C GLN A 187 1.80 -10.60 -21.41
N LEU A 188 1.30 -10.47 -20.18
CA LEU A 188 1.71 -11.27 -19.03
C LEU A 188 0.65 -12.31 -18.64
N GLY A 189 0.21 -13.11 -19.63
CA GLY A 189 -0.68 -14.25 -19.46
C GLY A 189 -2.14 -13.96 -19.74
N GLY A 190 -2.50 -12.77 -20.23
CA GLY A 190 -3.84 -12.42 -20.70
C GLY A 190 -4.85 -12.18 -19.59
N ASN A 191 -6.13 -12.33 -19.91
CA ASN A 191 -7.26 -11.85 -19.10
C ASN A 191 -8.00 -12.92 -18.31
N GLY A 192 -7.44 -14.13 -18.20
CA GLY A 192 -8.04 -15.19 -17.40
C GLY A 192 -8.18 -14.79 -15.94
N ALA A 193 -9.39 -14.96 -15.41
CA ALA A 193 -9.72 -14.86 -14.00
C ALA A 193 -10.65 -16.02 -13.62
N SER A 194 -10.44 -16.62 -12.45
CA SER A 194 -11.30 -17.67 -11.92
C SER A 194 -11.63 -17.42 -10.46
N MET A 195 -12.59 -18.16 -9.93
CA MET A 195 -12.90 -18.14 -8.50
C MET A 195 -11.67 -18.41 -7.65
N PHE A 196 -11.69 -17.95 -6.42
CA PHE A 196 -10.62 -18.18 -5.43
C PHE A 196 -9.24 -17.68 -5.83
N PHE A 197 -9.19 -16.49 -6.47
CA PHE A 197 -7.94 -15.80 -6.80
C PHE A 197 -7.09 -16.52 -7.86
N GLY A 198 -7.71 -17.28 -8.76
CA GLY A 198 -7.03 -17.97 -9.86
C GLY A 198 -6.97 -17.17 -11.16
N GLY A 199 -6.09 -17.62 -12.07
CA GLY A 199 -5.89 -17.05 -13.41
C GLY A 199 -4.85 -15.93 -13.46
N ALA A 200 -4.50 -15.53 -14.68
CA ALA A 200 -3.38 -14.62 -14.95
C ALA A 200 -3.53 -13.24 -14.28
N ARG A 201 -4.75 -12.70 -14.19
CA ARG A 201 -5.01 -11.42 -13.50
C ARG A 201 -4.63 -11.47 -12.03
N TRP A 202 -4.98 -12.56 -11.34
CA TRP A 202 -4.65 -12.77 -9.94
C TRP A 202 -3.19 -13.09 -9.72
N THR A 203 -2.57 -13.85 -10.64
CA THR A 203 -1.11 -14.08 -10.60
C THR A 203 -0.34 -12.77 -10.67
N ARG A 204 -0.69 -11.86 -11.61
CA ARG A 204 -0.07 -10.52 -11.68
C ARG A 204 -0.28 -9.75 -10.38
N TYR A 205 -1.50 -9.73 -9.84
CA TYR A 205 -1.77 -9.07 -8.57
C TYR A 205 -0.94 -9.67 -7.43
N SER A 206 -0.88 -11.00 -7.32
CA SER A 206 -0.10 -11.69 -6.30
C SER A 206 1.39 -11.36 -6.39
N GLN A 207 1.95 -11.26 -7.60
CA GLN A 207 3.32 -10.81 -7.84
C GLN A 207 3.53 -9.39 -7.31
N THR A 208 2.59 -8.46 -7.50
CA THR A 208 2.73 -7.09 -6.97
C THR A 208 2.74 -7.06 -5.44
N LYS A 209 1.90 -7.90 -4.81
CA LYS A 209 1.80 -7.94 -3.35
C LYS A 209 2.98 -8.67 -2.71
N LEU A 210 3.56 -9.63 -3.41
CA LEU A 210 4.85 -10.23 -3.05
C LEU A 210 5.98 -9.20 -3.21
N ALA A 211 6.01 -8.43 -4.29
CA ALA A 211 6.97 -7.35 -4.51
C ALA A 211 6.94 -6.30 -3.39
N ASN A 212 5.76 -5.90 -2.90
CA ASN A 212 5.63 -4.95 -1.78
C ASN A 212 6.22 -5.51 -0.47
N ALA A 213 6.03 -6.80 -0.19
CA ALA A 213 6.62 -7.45 0.97
C ALA A 213 8.15 -7.60 0.83
N ALA A 214 8.62 -8.01 -0.36
CA ALA A 214 10.05 -8.12 -0.67
C ALA A 214 10.76 -6.76 -0.64
N PHE A 215 10.09 -5.69 -1.08
CA PHE A 215 10.61 -4.32 -0.97
C PHE A 215 10.84 -3.92 0.49
N THR A 216 9.90 -4.24 1.38
CA THR A 216 10.08 -4.00 2.81
C THR A 216 11.25 -4.79 3.38
N ALA A 217 11.41 -6.06 2.98
CA ALA A 217 12.55 -6.89 3.40
C ALA A 217 13.87 -6.31 2.90
N ALA A 218 13.96 -5.93 1.62
CA ALA A 218 15.16 -5.31 1.06
C ALA A 218 15.51 -3.98 1.75
N LEU A 219 14.52 -3.11 1.97
CA LEU A 219 14.68 -1.87 2.74
C LEU A 219 15.19 -2.15 4.16
N HIS A 220 14.57 -3.11 4.86
CA HIS A 220 14.96 -3.49 6.22
C HIS A 220 16.46 -3.85 6.31
N HIS A 221 16.93 -4.72 5.42
CA HIS A 221 18.33 -5.14 5.43
C HIS A 221 19.29 -3.99 5.08
N LYS A 222 18.95 -3.15 4.09
CA LYS A 222 19.77 -1.99 3.70
C LYS A 222 19.82 -0.92 4.79
N LEU A 223 18.68 -0.57 5.39
CA LEU A 223 18.58 0.40 6.48
C LEU A 223 19.36 -0.05 7.73
N ARG A 224 19.32 -1.36 8.06
CA ARG A 224 20.15 -1.90 9.13
C ARG A 224 21.64 -1.83 8.81
N ALA A 225 22.03 -2.13 7.59
CA ALA A 225 23.44 -2.07 7.18
C ALA A 225 24.02 -0.64 7.24
N SER A 226 23.18 0.39 6.99
CA SER A 226 23.55 1.80 7.08
C SER A 226 23.32 2.42 8.45
N ASN A 227 22.89 1.64 9.48
CA ASN A 227 22.52 2.13 10.81
C ASN A 227 21.50 3.27 10.78
N SER A 228 20.53 3.19 9.87
CA SER A 228 19.50 4.21 9.68
C SER A 228 18.39 4.13 10.74
N ASP A 229 17.92 5.28 11.22
CA ASP A 229 16.74 5.40 12.10
C ASP A 229 15.41 5.34 11.33
N ILE A 230 15.45 5.10 10.01
CA ILE A 230 14.24 4.85 9.21
C ILE A 230 13.81 3.40 9.40
N LYS A 231 12.51 3.19 9.64
CA LYS A 231 11.93 1.85 9.79
C LYS A 231 11.14 1.46 8.54
N ALA A 232 11.48 0.33 7.94
CA ALA A 232 10.69 -0.31 6.89
C ALA A 232 9.70 -1.28 7.52
N LEU A 233 8.41 -1.11 7.20
CA LEU A 233 7.29 -1.85 7.78
C LEU A 233 6.34 -2.27 6.66
N VAL A 234 5.66 -3.39 6.85
CA VAL A 234 4.65 -3.86 5.91
C VAL A 234 3.36 -4.23 6.64
N ALA A 235 2.23 -3.94 6.01
CA ALA A 235 0.92 -4.27 6.52
C ALA A 235 0.08 -5.02 5.49
N HIS A 236 -0.89 -5.80 5.95
CA HIS A 236 -2.00 -6.27 5.12
C HIS A 236 -3.34 -6.12 5.85
N PRO A 237 -4.44 -5.87 5.10
CA PRO A 237 -5.73 -5.57 5.68
C PRO A 237 -6.56 -6.81 6.00
N GLY A 238 -6.00 -8.02 5.92
CA GLY A 238 -6.81 -9.24 5.86
C GLY A 238 -7.70 -9.28 4.61
N LEU A 239 -8.89 -9.82 4.74
CA LEU A 239 -9.95 -9.75 3.74
C LEU A 239 -10.86 -8.56 4.05
N ALA A 240 -10.38 -7.33 3.87
CA ALA A 240 -11.19 -6.13 4.08
C ALA A 240 -12.19 -5.95 2.93
N ASN A 241 -13.45 -5.70 3.28
CA ASN A 241 -14.54 -5.50 2.34
C ASN A 241 -14.56 -4.06 1.83
N THR A 242 -13.77 -3.78 0.80
CA THR A 242 -13.49 -2.44 0.27
C THR A 242 -14.02 -2.23 -1.15
N GLU A 243 -13.99 -0.99 -1.63
CA GLU A 243 -14.30 -0.63 -3.04
C GLU A 243 -13.37 -1.32 -4.06
N LEU A 244 -12.26 -1.91 -3.63
CA LEU A 244 -11.36 -2.64 -4.49
C LEU A 244 -12.04 -3.89 -5.10
N GLN A 245 -12.83 -4.62 -4.29
CA GLN A 245 -13.63 -5.75 -4.77
C GLN A 245 -14.70 -5.31 -5.77
N VAL A 246 -15.38 -4.18 -5.51
CA VAL A 246 -16.38 -3.63 -6.44
C VAL A 246 -15.75 -3.27 -7.78
N THR A 247 -14.58 -2.65 -7.77
CA THR A 247 -13.84 -2.29 -8.98
C THR A 247 -13.37 -3.55 -9.73
N THR A 248 -12.85 -4.55 -9.02
CA THR A 248 -12.41 -5.82 -9.60
C THR A 248 -13.57 -6.56 -10.29
N ASP A 249 -14.76 -6.60 -9.67
CA ASP A 249 -15.95 -7.19 -10.27
C ASP A 249 -16.36 -6.48 -11.57
N LYS A 250 -16.40 -5.14 -11.57
CA LYS A 250 -16.74 -4.32 -12.74
C LYS A 250 -15.86 -4.59 -13.95
N VAL A 251 -14.60 -4.92 -13.74
CA VAL A 251 -13.65 -5.24 -14.83
C VAL A 251 -13.55 -6.74 -15.14
N GLY A 252 -14.43 -7.57 -14.54
CA GLY A 252 -14.50 -9.02 -14.78
C GLY A 252 -13.40 -9.84 -14.07
N GLY A 253 -12.74 -9.26 -13.08
CA GLY A 253 -11.65 -9.91 -12.34
C GLY A 253 -12.11 -10.99 -11.36
N MET A 254 -13.41 -11.16 -11.10
CA MET A 254 -13.95 -12.17 -10.19
C MET A 254 -14.33 -13.50 -10.87
N GLY A 255 -14.11 -13.66 -12.18
CA GLY A 255 -14.42 -14.90 -12.89
C GLY A 255 -15.90 -15.09 -13.23
N GLY A 256 -16.63 -14.00 -13.49
CA GLY A 256 -18.03 -14.01 -13.90
C GLY A 256 -19.02 -14.14 -12.73
N THR A 257 -20.30 -14.41 -13.05
CA THR A 257 -21.40 -14.40 -12.08
C THR A 257 -21.22 -15.38 -10.92
N LEU A 258 -20.66 -16.56 -11.21
CA LEU A 258 -20.42 -17.60 -10.19
C LEU A 258 -19.28 -17.19 -9.25
N GLY A 259 -18.22 -16.56 -9.79
CA GLY A 259 -17.13 -16.01 -8.99
C GLY A 259 -17.57 -14.82 -8.13
N THR A 260 -18.39 -13.91 -8.67
CA THR A 260 -18.98 -12.80 -7.92
C THR A 260 -19.85 -13.30 -6.77
N PHE A 261 -20.67 -14.33 -6.99
CA PHE A 261 -21.50 -14.94 -5.94
C PHE A 261 -20.65 -15.60 -4.84
N GLY A 262 -19.65 -16.41 -5.23
CA GLY A 262 -18.73 -17.07 -4.29
C GLY A 262 -17.93 -16.08 -3.45
N MET A 263 -17.42 -15.03 -4.07
CA MET A 263 -16.74 -13.93 -3.37
C MET A 263 -17.67 -13.17 -2.42
N GLY A 264 -18.92 -12.93 -2.82
CA GLY A 264 -19.93 -12.29 -1.95
C GLY A 264 -20.22 -13.10 -0.71
N LEU A 265 -20.33 -14.43 -0.83
CA LEU A 265 -20.54 -15.33 0.30
C LEU A 265 -19.30 -15.36 1.21
N MET A 266 -18.11 -15.49 0.64
CA MET A 266 -16.86 -15.48 1.40
C MET A 266 -16.64 -14.13 2.11
N ALA A 267 -16.93 -13.01 1.46
CA ALA A 267 -16.83 -11.68 2.06
C ALA A 267 -17.74 -11.53 3.30
N ARG A 268 -18.93 -12.10 3.26
CA ARG A 268 -19.89 -12.02 4.37
C ARG A 268 -19.42 -12.74 5.64
N TRP A 269 -18.66 -13.84 5.48
CA TRP A 269 -18.23 -14.68 6.61
C TRP A 269 -16.79 -14.46 7.05
N SER A 270 -15.93 -14.10 6.12
CA SER A 270 -14.48 -14.08 6.33
C SER A 270 -13.85 -12.69 6.21
N SER A 271 -14.62 -11.64 5.80
CA SER A 271 -14.07 -10.29 5.70
C SER A 271 -14.26 -9.49 7.00
N GLN A 272 -13.50 -8.42 7.09
CA GLN A 272 -13.61 -7.41 8.13
C GLN A 272 -13.97 -6.03 7.54
N SER A 273 -14.35 -5.09 8.41
CA SER A 273 -14.68 -3.72 8.02
C SER A 273 -13.46 -2.98 7.43
N GLU A 274 -13.68 -1.83 6.81
CA GLU A 274 -12.59 -0.97 6.35
C GLU A 274 -11.78 -0.42 7.53
N GLU A 275 -12.45 -0.18 8.64
CA GLU A 275 -11.85 0.27 9.89
C GLU A 275 -10.90 -0.79 10.46
N ASP A 276 -11.37 -2.02 10.66
CA ASP A 276 -10.52 -3.11 11.15
C ASP A 276 -9.41 -3.45 10.13
N GLY A 277 -9.69 -3.32 8.83
CA GLY A 277 -8.68 -3.47 7.77
C GLY A 277 -7.59 -2.39 7.77
N ALA A 278 -7.85 -1.22 8.36
CA ALA A 278 -6.86 -0.14 8.45
C ALA A 278 -5.87 -0.32 9.61
N LEU A 279 -6.15 -1.22 10.56
CA LEU A 279 -5.34 -1.41 11.77
C LEU A 279 -3.85 -1.67 11.48
N GLY A 280 -3.54 -2.51 10.48
CA GLY A 280 -2.15 -2.82 10.13
C GLY A 280 -1.38 -1.59 9.66
N ILE A 281 -1.98 -0.76 8.80
CA ILE A 281 -1.38 0.50 8.33
C ILE A 281 -1.18 1.45 9.51
N LEU A 282 -2.19 1.63 10.35
CA LEU A 282 -2.14 2.54 11.49
C LEU A 282 -1.13 2.07 12.54
N SER A 283 -1.03 0.76 12.80
CA SER A 283 0.00 0.20 13.66
C SER A 283 1.39 0.54 13.14
N CYS A 284 1.68 0.28 11.87
CA CYS A 284 2.95 0.62 11.25
C CYS A 284 3.25 2.12 11.30
N ALA A 285 2.24 2.95 11.04
CA ALA A 285 2.41 4.38 10.88
C ALA A 285 2.56 5.14 12.22
N ALA A 286 1.91 4.66 13.31
CA ALA A 286 1.73 5.48 14.51
C ALA A 286 2.07 4.83 15.85
N LEU A 287 2.04 3.50 16.02
CA LEU A 287 2.37 2.89 17.31
C LEU A 287 3.84 3.09 17.66
N SER A 288 4.13 3.28 18.97
CA SER A 288 5.49 3.59 19.46
C SER A 288 6.46 2.43 19.30
N ASP A 289 6.03 1.19 19.55
CA ASP A 289 6.90 0.03 19.73
C ASP A 289 7.16 -0.78 18.46
N VAL A 290 6.94 -0.17 17.28
CA VAL A 290 7.16 -0.86 16.00
C VAL A 290 8.65 -1.09 15.75
N LYS A 291 9.00 -2.29 15.31
CA LYS A 291 10.38 -2.67 14.97
C LYS A 291 10.53 -2.71 13.44
N CYS A 292 11.66 -2.20 12.95
CA CYS A 292 11.99 -2.30 11.52
C CYS A 292 11.97 -3.77 11.08
N GLY A 293 11.43 -4.04 9.88
CA GLY A 293 11.32 -5.40 9.37
C GLY A 293 10.19 -6.21 10.00
N THR A 294 9.10 -5.55 10.43
CA THR A 294 7.93 -6.23 10.98
C THR A 294 6.74 -6.14 10.03
N PHE A 295 5.99 -7.22 9.94
CA PHE A 295 4.73 -7.31 9.22
C PHE A 295 3.55 -7.17 10.21
N TYR A 296 2.56 -6.34 9.89
CA TYR A 296 1.36 -6.15 10.70
C TYR A 296 0.10 -6.60 9.94
N GLY A 297 -0.71 -7.43 10.59
CA GLY A 297 -1.96 -7.89 10.00
C GLY A 297 -2.74 -8.83 10.93
N PRO A 298 -3.92 -9.31 10.53
CA PRO A 298 -4.77 -10.15 11.35
C PRO A 298 -4.26 -11.59 11.54
N GLY A 299 -2.99 -11.86 11.30
CA GLY A 299 -2.32 -13.14 11.49
C GLY A 299 -1.54 -13.59 10.26
N MET A 300 -0.94 -14.80 10.34
CA MET A 300 -0.15 -15.39 9.26
C MET A 300 -0.93 -16.43 8.47
N GLY A 301 -0.54 -16.62 7.19
CA GLY A 301 -1.08 -17.64 6.31
C GLY A 301 -2.41 -17.27 5.65
N MET A 302 -2.94 -18.19 4.85
CA MET A 302 -4.14 -17.96 4.03
C MET A 302 -5.44 -17.87 4.84
N MET A 303 -5.45 -18.33 6.08
CA MET A 303 -6.62 -18.29 6.98
C MET A 303 -6.74 -16.99 7.77
N ALA A 304 -5.73 -16.10 7.71
CA ALA A 304 -5.69 -14.84 8.42
C ALA A 304 -6.53 -13.74 7.74
N GLY A 305 -7.84 -13.99 7.60
CA GLY A 305 -8.76 -13.10 6.89
C GLY A 305 -9.22 -11.89 7.70
N LYS A 306 -9.30 -11.99 9.03
CA LYS A 306 -9.84 -10.96 9.93
C LYS A 306 -9.25 -11.07 11.34
N GLY A 307 -9.28 -9.98 12.09
CA GLY A 307 -8.80 -9.89 13.47
C GLY A 307 -8.00 -8.63 13.72
N GLU A 308 -7.39 -8.56 14.89
CA GLU A 308 -6.46 -7.50 15.27
C GLU A 308 -5.20 -7.52 14.42
N ALA A 309 -4.58 -6.36 14.23
CA ALA A 309 -3.29 -6.28 13.57
C ALA A 309 -2.16 -6.61 14.53
N ASN A 310 -1.70 -7.84 14.48
CA ASN A 310 -0.60 -8.34 15.28
C ASN A 310 0.74 -8.26 14.51
N PRO A 311 1.87 -8.00 15.20
CA PRO A 311 3.19 -8.05 14.59
C PRO A 311 3.64 -9.50 14.38
N TYR A 312 4.26 -9.77 13.23
CA TYR A 312 4.96 -11.02 12.97
C TYR A 312 6.19 -10.79 12.09
N PRO A 313 7.17 -11.74 12.08
CA PRO A 313 8.39 -11.59 11.30
C PRO A 313 8.11 -11.64 9.80
N LEU A 314 9.06 -11.12 9.03
CA LEU A 314 9.04 -11.28 7.57
C LEU A 314 9.14 -12.77 7.20
N GLU A 315 8.46 -13.17 6.12
CA GLU A 315 8.36 -14.57 5.73
C GLU A 315 9.51 -14.98 4.79
N PRO A 316 10.03 -16.21 4.88
CA PRO A 316 11.11 -16.69 4.00
C PRO A 316 10.79 -16.63 2.50
N LEU A 317 9.51 -16.59 2.14
CA LEU A 317 9.05 -16.45 0.76
C LEU A 317 9.64 -15.21 0.06
N TYR A 318 9.83 -14.13 0.79
CA TYR A 318 10.32 -12.86 0.27
C TYR A 318 11.50 -12.28 1.05
N ASP A 319 11.77 -12.76 2.27
CA ASP A 319 12.93 -12.35 3.06
C ASP A 319 14.09 -13.38 2.89
N ASN A 320 14.55 -13.52 1.65
CA ASN A 320 15.75 -14.26 1.30
C ASN A 320 16.61 -13.43 0.34
N PRO A 321 17.93 -13.65 0.28
CA PRO A 321 18.84 -12.82 -0.52
C PRO A 321 18.45 -12.73 -1.99
N GLU A 322 18.14 -13.87 -2.62
CA GLU A 322 17.80 -13.94 -4.05
C GLU A 322 16.59 -13.05 -4.39
N THR A 323 15.51 -13.14 -3.61
CA THR A 323 14.30 -12.34 -3.85
C THR A 323 14.54 -10.86 -3.60
N ARG A 324 15.31 -10.50 -2.54
CA ARG A 324 15.61 -9.11 -2.23
C ARG A 324 16.48 -8.44 -3.29
N GLU A 325 17.51 -9.15 -3.77
CA GLU A 325 18.41 -8.67 -4.82
C GLU A 325 17.67 -8.53 -6.14
N LEU A 326 16.93 -9.56 -6.58
CA LEU A 326 16.12 -9.54 -7.78
C LEU A 326 15.15 -8.34 -7.78
N LEU A 327 14.39 -8.17 -6.67
CA LEU A 327 13.45 -7.05 -6.54
C LEU A 327 14.16 -5.72 -6.71
N TRP A 328 15.25 -5.51 -5.95
CA TRP A 328 15.94 -4.23 -5.92
C TRP A 328 16.54 -3.88 -7.27
N GLU A 329 17.31 -4.80 -7.86
CA GLU A 329 17.93 -4.63 -9.17
C GLU A 329 16.88 -4.32 -10.25
N LYS A 330 15.84 -5.16 -10.36
CA LYS A 330 14.79 -4.96 -11.37
C LYS A 330 13.96 -3.71 -11.15
N SER A 331 13.76 -3.28 -9.90
CA SER A 331 13.06 -2.02 -9.62
C SER A 331 13.93 -0.81 -9.98
N CYS A 332 15.23 -0.83 -9.70
CA CYS A 332 16.17 0.22 -10.14
C CYS A 332 16.24 0.30 -11.68
N GLU A 333 16.36 -0.86 -12.37
CA GLU A 333 16.32 -0.92 -13.83
C GLU A 333 15.01 -0.31 -14.38
N ALA A 334 13.87 -0.68 -13.80
CA ALA A 334 12.55 -0.23 -14.24
C ALA A 334 12.38 1.29 -14.13
N ILE A 335 12.83 1.89 -13.04
CA ILE A 335 12.73 3.35 -12.86
C ILE A 335 13.91 4.13 -13.51
N GLY A 336 14.93 3.43 -14.06
CA GLY A 336 16.10 4.04 -14.70
C GLY A 336 16.97 4.84 -13.74
N LYS A 337 16.95 4.54 -12.44
CA LYS A 337 17.67 5.27 -11.40
C LYS A 337 18.20 4.29 -10.34
N ASP A 338 19.43 4.52 -9.88
CA ASP A 338 19.97 3.81 -8.72
C ASP A 338 19.35 4.33 -7.41
N PHE A 339 19.12 3.43 -6.46
CA PHE A 339 18.62 3.75 -5.13
C PHE A 339 19.61 3.24 -4.06
N GLN A 340 20.47 4.14 -3.61
CA GLN A 340 21.44 3.87 -2.54
C GLN A 340 20.88 4.30 -1.17
N ILE A 341 21.13 3.47 -0.14
CA ILE A 341 20.70 3.65 1.24
C ILE A 341 21.92 3.54 2.16
#